data_59951429f6cb2805583a1cdd2379d34c
#
_entry.id   59951429f6cb2805583a1cdd2379d34c
#
_cell.length_a   1.000
_cell.length_b   1.000
_cell.length_c   1.000
_cell.angle_alpha   90.00
_cell.angle_beta   90.00
_cell.angle_gamma   90.00
#
_symmetry.space_group_name_H-M   'P 1'
#
loop_
_entity.id
_entity.type
_entity.pdbx_description
1 polymer ?
#
loop_
_entity_poly.entity_id
_entity_poly.type
_entity_poly.pdbx_seq_one_letter_code
_entity_poly.pdbx_strand_id
1 'polypeptide(L)'
;MAIAPGMSDKSSPGAPLRAVLGFTAGYVAVAVAGALLTGNQEFVIYVAVLLVLMPCLLAVHRRYPLPSELLWAFSLWGLLHMAGGLLPIPESWFREGGHAVLYNWWILPKVLKFDQFVHAYGFGITTLLCWHLIACALRSADGTPVRPTVGMLALCVAAGMGFGALNEVVEFAATRVLPETNVGDYENTAWDLVFNLLGSLCAAAWIVRQSRSAASESHYPRTP
;
A
#
# COMPACT_ATOMS: atom_id res chain seq x y z
N MET A 1 -2.38 12.98 -13.05
CA MET A 1 -3.77 12.64 -12.66
C MET A 1 -4.01 13.29 -11.30
N ALA A 2 -4.80 14.35 -11.27
CA ALA A 2 -4.97 15.18 -10.08
C ALA A 2 -5.95 14.48 -9.14
N ILE A 3 -5.55 14.20 -7.90
CA ILE A 3 -6.47 13.94 -6.80
C ILE A 3 -7.03 15.32 -6.39
N ALA A 4 -7.81 15.94 -7.26
CA ALA A 4 -8.57 17.12 -6.93
C ALA A 4 -9.87 16.69 -6.27
N PRO A 5 -10.27 17.27 -5.13
CA PRO A 5 -11.61 17.10 -4.61
C PRO A 5 -12.57 17.90 -5.52
N GLY A 6 -13.16 17.27 -6.53
CA GLY A 6 -14.11 17.98 -7.38
C GLY A 6 -14.49 17.38 -8.71
N MET A 7 -14.06 16.18 -9.07
CA MET A 7 -14.68 15.50 -10.21
C MET A 7 -15.78 14.58 -9.72
N SER A 8 -17.01 15.08 -9.80
CA SER A 8 -18.24 14.28 -9.71
C SER A 8 -18.27 13.33 -10.89
N ASP A 9 -17.70 12.12 -10.72
CA ASP A 9 -18.08 11.00 -11.56
C ASP A 9 -19.56 10.68 -11.29
N LYS A 10 -20.39 10.73 -12.33
CA LYS A 10 -21.83 10.45 -12.27
C LYS A 10 -22.15 8.95 -12.08
N SER A 11 -21.17 8.11 -11.79
CA SER A 11 -21.39 6.75 -11.30
C SER A 11 -21.91 6.82 -9.87
N SER A 12 -22.88 5.97 -9.52
CA SER A 12 -23.38 5.90 -8.12
C SER A 12 -22.19 5.72 -7.18
N PRO A 13 -22.09 6.47 -6.06
CA PRO A 13 -20.92 6.45 -5.16
C PRO A 13 -20.49 5.06 -4.66
N GLY A 14 -21.32 4.06 -4.80
CA GLY A 14 -21.04 2.67 -4.43
C GLY A 14 -20.48 1.79 -5.55
N ALA A 15 -20.51 2.22 -6.82
CA ALA A 15 -20.08 1.38 -7.93
C ALA A 15 -18.56 1.09 -7.92
N PRO A 16 -17.68 2.09 -7.75
CA PRO A 16 -16.23 1.83 -7.70
C PRO A 16 -15.85 0.97 -6.48
N LEU A 17 -16.46 1.19 -5.32
CA LEU A 17 -16.19 0.38 -4.13
C LEU A 17 -16.58 -1.09 -4.34
N ARG A 18 -17.74 -1.37 -4.96
CA ARG A 18 -18.17 -2.75 -5.26
C ARG A 18 -17.19 -3.46 -6.22
N ALA A 19 -16.68 -2.74 -7.22
CA ALA A 19 -15.71 -3.29 -8.15
C ALA A 19 -14.39 -3.63 -7.44
N VAL A 20 -13.86 -2.73 -6.59
CA VAL A 20 -12.66 -2.98 -5.78
C VAL A 20 -12.87 -4.18 -4.86
N LEU A 21 -13.99 -4.24 -4.13
CA LEU A 21 -14.29 -5.35 -3.22
C LEU A 21 -14.44 -6.68 -3.97
N GLY A 22 -15.11 -6.69 -5.12
CA GLY A 22 -15.25 -7.90 -5.95
C GLY A 22 -13.90 -8.41 -6.45
N PHE A 23 -13.05 -7.51 -6.96
CA PHE A 23 -11.69 -7.85 -7.39
C PHE A 23 -10.84 -8.38 -6.22
N THR A 24 -10.88 -7.68 -5.07
CA THR A 24 -10.15 -8.10 -3.86
C THR A 24 -10.62 -9.47 -3.38
N ALA A 25 -11.92 -9.70 -3.28
CA ALA A 25 -12.48 -10.99 -2.88
C ALA A 25 -12.05 -12.12 -3.83
N GLY A 26 -12.00 -11.82 -5.14
CA GLY A 26 -11.58 -12.79 -6.16
C GLY A 26 -10.14 -13.27 -5.95
N TYR A 27 -9.17 -12.35 -5.86
CA TYR A 27 -7.77 -12.77 -5.68
C TYR A 27 -7.50 -13.34 -4.27
N VAL A 28 -8.20 -12.87 -3.22
CA VAL A 28 -8.10 -13.46 -1.88
C VAL A 28 -8.60 -14.90 -1.88
N ALA A 29 -9.71 -15.19 -2.55
CA ALA A 29 -10.21 -16.57 -2.68
C ALA A 29 -9.19 -17.48 -3.39
N VAL A 30 -8.54 -16.99 -4.46
CA VAL A 30 -7.46 -17.70 -5.14
C VAL A 30 -6.24 -17.90 -4.23
N ALA A 31 -5.84 -16.86 -3.47
CA ALA A 31 -4.73 -16.94 -2.53
C ALA A 31 -4.99 -17.95 -1.41
N VAL A 32 -6.19 -17.94 -0.83
CA VAL A 32 -6.61 -18.94 0.18
C VAL A 32 -6.54 -20.35 -0.38
N ALA A 33 -7.12 -20.58 -1.58
CA ALA A 33 -7.06 -21.88 -2.21
C ALA A 33 -5.61 -22.31 -2.47
N GLY A 34 -4.76 -21.42 -2.99
CA GLY A 34 -3.34 -21.66 -3.22
C GLY A 34 -2.59 -22.03 -1.95
N ALA A 35 -2.74 -21.26 -0.87
CA ALA A 35 -2.10 -21.51 0.41
C ALA A 35 -2.52 -22.87 1.02
N LEU A 36 -3.81 -23.21 0.94
CA LEU A 36 -4.33 -24.48 1.44
C LEU A 36 -3.85 -25.69 0.61
N LEU A 37 -3.83 -25.56 -0.73
CA LEU A 37 -3.40 -26.63 -1.62
C LEU A 37 -1.90 -26.90 -1.54
N THR A 38 -1.09 -25.86 -1.28
CA THR A 38 0.37 -25.99 -1.11
C THR A 38 0.80 -26.27 0.32
N GLY A 39 -0.12 -26.20 1.28
CA GLY A 39 0.22 -26.32 2.70
C GLY A 39 1.06 -25.15 3.24
N ASN A 40 1.05 -24.00 2.58
CA ASN A 40 1.85 -22.83 2.95
C ASN A 40 1.24 -22.12 4.18
N GLN A 41 1.69 -22.52 5.37
CA GLN A 41 1.19 -22.01 6.65
C GLN A 41 1.50 -20.52 6.85
N GLU A 42 2.62 -20.03 6.34
CA GLU A 42 2.99 -18.60 6.39
C GLU A 42 1.91 -17.75 5.70
N PHE A 43 1.48 -18.17 4.51
CA PHE A 43 0.45 -17.44 3.77
C PHE A 43 -0.93 -17.51 4.40
N VAL A 44 -1.24 -18.55 5.17
CA VAL A 44 -2.46 -18.58 5.99
C VAL A 44 -2.46 -17.43 7.01
N ILE A 45 -1.30 -17.16 7.65
CA ILE A 45 -1.16 -16.02 8.57
C ILE A 45 -1.35 -14.70 7.83
N TYR A 46 -0.70 -14.50 6.68
CA TYR A 46 -0.82 -13.24 5.92
C TYR A 46 -2.24 -13.01 5.38
N VAL A 47 -2.93 -14.07 4.95
CA VAL A 47 -4.36 -13.98 4.63
C VAL A 47 -5.18 -13.55 5.85
N ALA A 48 -4.92 -14.11 7.03
CA ALA A 48 -5.61 -13.70 8.25
C ALA A 48 -5.35 -12.22 8.60
N VAL A 49 -4.12 -11.73 8.45
CA VAL A 49 -3.78 -10.30 8.61
C VAL A 49 -4.56 -9.44 7.61
N LEU A 50 -4.61 -9.83 6.33
CA LEU A 50 -5.37 -9.12 5.31
C LEU A 50 -6.86 -9.06 5.64
N LEU A 51 -7.45 -10.16 6.14
CA LEU A 51 -8.84 -10.22 6.57
C LEU A 51 -9.15 -9.32 7.78
N VAL A 52 -8.14 -8.94 8.57
CA VAL A 52 -8.26 -7.92 9.63
C VAL A 52 -8.11 -6.51 9.06
N LEU A 53 -7.14 -6.30 8.16
CA LEU A 53 -6.87 -4.97 7.60
C LEU A 53 -7.99 -4.46 6.70
N MET A 54 -8.65 -5.35 5.93
CA MET A 54 -9.75 -4.96 5.05
C MET A 54 -10.93 -4.30 5.80
N PRO A 55 -11.51 -4.87 6.87
CA PRO A 55 -12.54 -4.20 7.65
C PRO A 55 -12.06 -2.88 8.28
N CYS A 56 -10.80 -2.79 8.71
CA CYS A 56 -10.22 -1.55 9.22
C CYS A 56 -10.22 -0.46 8.14
N LEU A 57 -9.77 -0.77 6.92
CA LEU A 57 -9.77 0.17 5.81
C LEU A 57 -11.20 0.58 5.40
N LEU A 58 -12.16 -0.35 5.43
CA LEU A 58 -13.57 -0.06 5.19
C LEU A 58 -14.18 0.83 6.27
N ALA A 59 -13.82 0.64 7.54
CA ALA A 59 -14.23 1.52 8.63
C ALA A 59 -13.68 2.94 8.45
N VAL A 60 -12.42 3.05 8.04
CA VAL A 60 -11.80 4.33 7.67
C VAL A 60 -12.56 4.96 6.49
N HIS A 61 -12.82 4.21 5.42
CA HIS A 61 -13.55 4.69 4.24
C HIS A 61 -14.97 5.19 4.59
N ARG A 62 -15.67 4.50 5.50
CA ARG A 62 -16.99 4.93 5.97
C ARG A 62 -16.95 6.26 6.71
N ARG A 63 -15.91 6.53 7.48
CA ARG A 63 -15.73 7.76 8.26
C ARG A 63 -15.13 8.90 7.44
N TYR A 64 -14.19 8.57 6.57
CA TYR A 64 -13.44 9.47 5.69
C TYR A 64 -13.45 8.88 4.28
N PRO A 65 -14.41 9.26 3.41
CA PRO A 65 -14.52 8.67 2.08
C PRO A 65 -13.20 8.76 1.31
N LEU A 66 -12.62 7.60 1.00
CA LEU A 66 -11.36 7.48 0.28
C LEU A 66 -11.61 7.62 -1.23
N PRO A 67 -10.73 8.29 -1.98
CA PRO A 67 -10.76 8.29 -3.43
C PRO A 67 -10.68 6.87 -4.02
N SER A 68 -11.33 6.63 -5.16
CA SER A 68 -11.34 5.31 -5.81
C SER A 68 -9.93 4.83 -6.16
N GLU A 69 -9.06 5.74 -6.55
CA GLU A 69 -7.66 5.48 -6.87
C GLU A 69 -6.90 4.91 -5.66
N LEU A 70 -7.16 5.44 -4.48
CA LEU A 70 -6.53 4.96 -3.25
C LEU A 70 -7.07 3.58 -2.84
N LEU A 71 -8.36 3.33 -3.03
CA LEU A 71 -8.96 2.01 -2.80
C LEU A 71 -8.37 0.96 -3.75
N TRP A 72 -8.24 1.28 -5.04
CA TRP A 72 -7.60 0.41 -6.03
C TRP A 72 -6.11 0.19 -5.73
N ALA A 73 -5.40 1.25 -5.27
CA ALA A 73 -4.00 1.13 -4.91
C ALA A 73 -3.79 0.14 -3.74
N PHE A 74 -4.62 0.19 -2.70
CA PHE A 74 -4.59 -0.80 -1.61
C PHE A 74 -4.96 -2.20 -2.07
N SER A 75 -5.98 -2.34 -2.93
CA SER A 75 -6.35 -3.65 -3.49
C SER A 75 -5.22 -4.24 -4.33
N LEU A 76 -4.54 -3.42 -5.14
CA LEU A 76 -3.38 -3.85 -5.91
C LEU A 76 -2.21 -4.24 -5.00
N TRP A 77 -1.96 -3.49 -3.91
CA TRP A 77 -0.94 -3.86 -2.93
C TRP A 77 -1.20 -5.24 -2.32
N GLY A 78 -2.44 -5.51 -1.92
CA GLY A 78 -2.83 -6.83 -1.42
C GLY A 78 -2.61 -7.93 -2.46
N LEU A 79 -2.93 -7.66 -3.74
CA LEU A 79 -2.66 -8.61 -4.82
C LEU A 79 -1.16 -8.88 -4.99
N LEU A 80 -0.33 -7.81 -5.02
CA LEU A 80 1.12 -7.94 -5.15
C LEU A 80 1.72 -8.70 -3.97
N HIS A 81 1.21 -8.48 -2.76
CA HIS A 81 1.63 -9.18 -1.56
C HIS A 81 1.27 -10.68 -1.64
N MET A 82 0.04 -11.03 -2.04
CA MET A 82 -0.36 -12.43 -2.20
C MET A 82 0.43 -13.11 -3.34
N ALA A 83 0.60 -12.43 -4.48
CA ALA A 83 1.39 -12.95 -5.59
C ALA A 83 2.85 -13.17 -5.20
N GLY A 84 3.42 -12.26 -4.41
CA GLY A 84 4.81 -12.31 -3.95
C GLY A 84 5.22 -13.66 -3.39
N GLY A 85 4.42 -14.20 -2.51
CA GLY A 85 4.78 -15.45 -1.85
C GLY A 85 4.08 -16.71 -2.34
N LEU A 86 3.04 -16.58 -3.16
CA LEU A 86 2.30 -17.74 -3.70
C LEU A 86 2.65 -18.04 -5.15
N LEU A 87 3.14 -17.05 -5.91
CA LEU A 87 3.42 -17.24 -7.31
C LEU A 87 4.85 -17.81 -7.50
N PRO A 88 4.97 -19.05 -8.03
CA PRO A 88 6.29 -19.62 -8.30
C PRO A 88 6.95 -18.91 -9.49
N ILE A 89 8.28 -18.76 -9.43
CA ILE A 89 9.08 -18.22 -10.52
C ILE A 89 9.97 -19.32 -11.12
N PRO A 90 10.41 -19.17 -12.39
CA PRO A 90 11.34 -20.11 -13.00
C PRO A 90 12.65 -20.19 -12.20
N GLU A 91 13.20 -21.40 -12.08
CA GLU A 91 14.48 -21.66 -11.38
C GLU A 91 15.66 -20.88 -12.00
N SER A 92 15.56 -20.52 -13.28
CA SER A 92 16.57 -19.75 -14.01
C SER A 92 16.56 -18.25 -13.68
N TRP A 93 15.53 -17.75 -12.99
CA TRP A 93 15.47 -16.33 -12.62
C TRP A 93 16.44 -16.04 -11.48
N PHE A 94 17.11 -14.90 -11.57
CA PHE A 94 18.02 -14.45 -10.52
C PHE A 94 17.20 -14.10 -9.25
N ARG A 95 17.45 -14.85 -8.19
CA ARG A 95 16.72 -14.74 -6.91
C ARG A 95 17.66 -14.84 -5.72
N GLU A 96 17.15 -14.46 -4.59
CA GLU A 96 17.75 -14.63 -3.26
C GLU A 96 16.87 -15.54 -2.42
N GLY A 97 17.47 -16.29 -1.50
CA GLY A 97 16.73 -17.23 -0.65
C GLY A 97 16.47 -18.60 -1.29
N GLY A 98 15.91 -19.52 -0.49
CA GLY A 98 15.71 -20.93 -0.86
C GLY A 98 14.47 -21.19 -1.70
N HIS A 99 13.44 -20.33 -1.59
CA HIS A 99 12.14 -20.54 -2.26
C HIS A 99 12.09 -19.82 -3.61
N ALA A 100 11.63 -20.53 -4.65
CA ALA A 100 11.44 -19.97 -6.00
C ALA A 100 10.09 -19.28 -6.10
N VAL A 101 9.89 -18.22 -5.34
CA VAL A 101 8.68 -17.38 -5.30
C VAL A 101 8.99 -15.95 -5.71
N LEU A 102 7.94 -15.21 -6.11
CA LEU A 102 8.09 -13.89 -6.70
C LEU A 102 8.73 -12.87 -5.74
N TYR A 103 8.55 -12.97 -4.43
CA TYR A 103 9.23 -12.13 -3.44
C TYR A 103 10.75 -12.18 -3.56
N ASN A 104 11.30 -13.37 -3.81
CA ASN A 104 12.74 -13.59 -3.88
C ASN A 104 13.35 -13.16 -5.21
N TRP A 105 12.54 -12.76 -6.20
CA TRP A 105 13.02 -12.33 -7.50
C TRP A 105 13.68 -10.95 -7.46
N TRP A 106 14.88 -10.86 -8.03
CA TRP A 106 15.54 -9.59 -8.29
C TRP A 106 15.01 -8.98 -9.60
N ILE A 107 14.17 -7.95 -9.51
CA ILE A 107 13.73 -7.13 -10.67
C ILE A 107 14.94 -6.49 -11.33
N LEU A 108 15.84 -5.92 -10.53
CA LEU A 108 17.16 -5.43 -10.90
C LEU A 108 18.18 -6.13 -10.02
N PRO A 109 19.07 -6.97 -10.59
CA PRO A 109 20.00 -7.78 -9.83
C PRO A 109 20.79 -6.97 -8.79
N LYS A 110 20.73 -7.38 -7.53
CA LYS A 110 21.39 -6.75 -6.37
C LYS A 110 21.02 -5.27 -6.11
N VAL A 111 19.95 -4.76 -6.73
CA VAL A 111 19.50 -3.37 -6.57
C VAL A 111 18.05 -3.31 -6.08
N LEU A 112 17.16 -4.12 -6.67
CA LEU A 112 15.74 -4.08 -6.35
C LEU A 112 15.14 -5.48 -6.40
N LYS A 113 14.70 -6.01 -5.26
CA LYS A 113 13.85 -7.20 -5.15
C LYS A 113 12.38 -6.84 -5.36
N PHE A 114 11.60 -7.82 -5.79
CA PHE A 114 10.14 -7.66 -5.85
C PHE A 114 9.53 -7.34 -4.48
N ASP A 115 10.01 -7.97 -3.43
CA ASP A 115 9.65 -7.73 -2.04
C ASP A 115 9.84 -6.25 -1.67
N GLN A 116 11.03 -5.71 -1.87
CA GLN A 116 11.37 -4.31 -1.65
C GLN A 116 10.47 -3.35 -2.46
N PHE A 117 10.11 -3.72 -3.69
CA PHE A 117 9.16 -2.95 -4.48
C PHE A 117 7.77 -2.93 -3.83
N VAL A 118 7.29 -4.08 -3.33
CA VAL A 118 6.00 -4.20 -2.62
C VAL A 118 5.99 -3.35 -1.35
N HIS A 119 7.11 -3.33 -0.60
CA HIS A 119 7.30 -2.47 0.56
C HIS A 119 7.24 -0.98 0.21
N ALA A 120 8.03 -0.54 -0.77
CA ALA A 120 8.01 0.86 -1.21
C ALA A 120 6.60 1.30 -1.69
N TYR A 121 5.95 0.47 -2.48
CA TYR A 121 4.60 0.74 -2.96
C TYR A 121 3.59 0.81 -1.82
N GLY A 122 3.55 -0.20 -0.95
CA GLY A 122 2.58 -0.32 0.13
C GLY A 122 2.66 0.83 1.14
N PHE A 123 3.87 1.18 1.58
CA PHE A 123 4.04 2.24 2.58
C PHE A 123 4.05 3.63 1.96
N GLY A 124 4.29 3.74 0.66
CA GLY A 124 3.98 4.94 -0.12
C GLY A 124 2.47 5.24 -0.12
N ILE A 125 1.63 4.28 -0.48
CA ILE A 125 0.16 4.48 -0.47
C ILE A 125 -0.39 4.67 0.96
N THR A 126 0.21 4.03 1.97
CA THR A 126 -0.13 4.25 3.37
C THR A 126 0.16 5.68 3.80
N THR A 127 1.27 6.26 3.35
CA THR A 127 1.61 7.68 3.55
C THR A 127 0.58 8.61 2.88
N LEU A 128 0.10 8.27 1.67
CA LEU A 128 -0.99 9.00 1.00
C LEU A 128 -2.31 8.90 1.79
N LEU A 129 -2.63 7.73 2.36
CA LEU A 129 -3.77 7.57 3.25
C LEU A 129 -3.67 8.47 4.47
N CYS A 130 -2.52 8.48 5.14
CA CYS A 130 -2.28 9.35 6.31
C CYS A 130 -2.49 10.82 5.96
N TRP A 131 -1.96 11.27 4.82
CA TRP A 131 -2.22 12.63 4.32
C TRP A 131 -3.69 12.90 4.06
N HIS A 132 -4.41 11.97 3.40
CA HIS A 132 -5.85 12.11 3.15
C HIS A 132 -6.63 12.28 4.45
N LEU A 133 -6.32 11.49 5.47
CA LEU A 133 -6.97 11.56 6.78
C LEU A 133 -6.70 12.89 7.49
N ILE A 134 -5.45 13.37 7.48
CA ILE A 134 -5.09 14.68 8.02
C ILE A 134 -5.84 15.79 7.28
N ALA A 135 -5.84 15.76 5.96
CA ALA A 135 -6.53 16.75 5.14
C ALA A 135 -8.05 16.76 5.37
N CYS A 136 -8.66 15.59 5.58
CA CYS A 136 -10.08 15.49 5.94
C CYS A 136 -10.37 16.02 7.36
N ALA A 137 -9.50 15.70 8.32
CA ALA A 137 -9.69 16.10 9.72
C ALA A 137 -9.48 17.61 9.95
N LEU A 138 -8.59 18.23 9.17
CA LEU A 138 -8.24 19.66 9.29
C LEU A 138 -9.01 20.55 8.29
N ARG A 139 -9.95 19.99 7.51
CA ARG A 139 -10.71 20.77 6.53
C ARG A 139 -11.46 21.91 7.22
N SER A 140 -11.23 23.13 6.73
CA SER A 140 -11.93 24.32 7.22
C SER A 140 -13.43 24.29 6.90
N ALA A 141 -14.25 25.02 7.68
CA ALA A 141 -15.70 25.12 7.47
C ALA A 141 -16.08 25.75 6.12
N ASP A 142 -15.20 26.61 5.57
CA ASP A 142 -15.34 27.24 4.25
C ASP A 142 -14.94 26.31 3.08
N GLY A 143 -14.49 25.08 3.37
CA GLY A 143 -14.11 24.09 2.36
C GLY A 143 -12.72 24.33 1.73
N THR A 144 -11.93 25.28 2.23
CA THR A 144 -10.59 25.52 1.70
C THR A 144 -9.70 24.28 1.84
N PRO A 145 -8.96 23.89 0.77
CA PRO A 145 -8.05 22.75 0.83
C PRO A 145 -6.91 22.99 1.82
N VAL A 146 -6.61 21.98 2.64
CA VAL A 146 -5.46 22.01 3.53
C VAL A 146 -4.17 21.98 2.71
N ARG A 147 -3.26 22.92 2.98
CA ARG A 147 -1.93 22.92 2.35
C ARG A 147 -0.96 22.07 3.19
N PRO A 148 -0.17 21.19 2.54
CA PRO A 148 0.80 20.40 3.26
C PRO A 148 1.92 21.30 3.81
N THR A 149 2.22 21.13 5.10
CA THR A 149 3.41 21.72 5.74
C THR A 149 4.49 20.66 5.89
N VAL A 150 5.74 21.08 6.06
CA VAL A 150 6.85 20.14 6.30
C VAL A 150 6.59 19.26 7.52
N GLY A 151 6.03 19.82 8.59
CA GLY A 151 5.68 19.05 9.79
C GLY A 151 4.61 17.98 9.53
N MET A 152 3.55 18.31 8.79
CA MET A 152 2.51 17.33 8.41
C MET A 152 3.09 16.22 7.54
N LEU A 153 3.95 16.57 6.58
CA LEU A 153 4.59 15.57 5.70
C LEU A 153 5.54 14.67 6.50
N ALA A 154 6.31 15.24 7.43
CA ALA A 154 7.17 14.44 8.31
C ALA A 154 6.36 13.46 9.17
N LEU A 155 5.20 13.88 9.69
CA LEU A 155 4.28 12.97 10.41
C LEU A 155 3.69 11.89 9.51
N CYS A 156 3.31 12.21 8.27
CA CYS A 156 2.82 11.22 7.31
C CYS A 156 3.90 10.18 6.96
N VAL A 157 5.14 10.63 6.74
CA VAL A 157 6.29 9.74 6.47
C VAL A 157 6.57 8.86 7.70
N ALA A 158 6.60 9.45 8.90
CA ALA A 158 6.78 8.70 10.14
C ALA A 158 5.66 7.67 10.37
N ALA A 159 4.41 8.00 10.04
CA ALA A 159 3.29 7.07 10.12
C ALA A 159 3.44 5.93 9.10
N GLY A 160 3.79 6.22 7.83
CA GLY A 160 4.08 5.21 6.82
C GLY A 160 5.18 4.25 7.27
N MET A 161 6.28 4.78 7.81
CA MET A 161 7.37 4.00 8.42
C MET A 161 6.89 3.16 9.61
N GLY A 162 6.04 3.72 10.47
CA GLY A 162 5.47 3.01 11.62
C GLY A 162 4.61 1.81 11.21
N PHE A 163 3.78 1.97 10.17
CA PHE A 163 3.03 0.84 9.59
C PHE A 163 3.97 -0.17 8.92
N GLY A 164 5.06 0.29 8.27
CA GLY A 164 6.10 -0.58 7.74
C GLY A 164 6.78 -1.40 8.84
N ALA A 165 7.18 -0.76 9.92
CA ALA A 165 7.75 -1.45 11.08
C ALA A 165 6.74 -2.43 11.72
N LEU A 166 5.43 -2.12 11.70
CA LEU A 166 4.40 -3.06 12.17
C LEU A 166 4.32 -4.30 11.28
N ASN A 167 4.54 -4.17 9.95
CA ASN A 167 4.65 -5.32 9.06
C ASN A 167 5.82 -6.22 9.47
N GLU A 168 7.01 -5.65 9.71
CA GLU A 168 8.18 -6.41 10.19
C GLU A 168 7.92 -7.12 11.53
N VAL A 169 7.12 -6.50 12.41
CA VAL A 169 6.69 -7.16 13.67
C VAL A 169 5.79 -8.35 13.38
N VAL A 170 4.89 -8.27 12.39
CA VAL A 170 4.04 -9.42 12.00
C VAL A 170 4.90 -10.54 11.40
N GLU A 171 5.86 -10.21 10.55
CA GLU A 171 6.79 -11.16 9.96
C GLU A 171 7.66 -11.83 11.04
N PHE A 172 8.22 -11.05 11.95
CA PHE A 172 8.94 -11.59 13.10
C PHE A 172 8.06 -12.52 13.92
N ALA A 173 6.80 -12.17 14.20
CA ALA A 173 5.87 -13.03 14.92
C ALA A 173 5.64 -14.36 14.15
N ALA A 174 5.53 -14.32 12.82
CA ALA A 174 5.41 -15.52 12.00
C ALA A 174 6.63 -16.45 12.18
N THR A 175 7.87 -15.91 12.19
CA THR A 175 9.08 -16.71 12.43
C THR A 175 9.13 -17.35 13.82
N ARG A 176 8.35 -16.84 14.79
CA ARG A 176 8.30 -17.40 16.16
C ARG A 176 7.27 -18.51 16.34
N VAL A 177 6.28 -18.58 15.45
CA VAL A 177 5.18 -19.56 15.56
C VAL A 177 5.22 -20.63 14.46
N LEU A 178 5.93 -20.37 13.36
CA LEU A 178 6.07 -21.31 12.25
C LEU A 178 7.46 -21.94 12.23
N PRO A 179 7.56 -23.24 11.87
CA PRO A 179 8.85 -23.92 11.78
C PRO A 179 9.72 -23.45 10.63
N GLU A 180 9.08 -23.00 9.53
CA GLU A 180 9.73 -22.51 8.32
C GLU A 180 8.99 -21.30 7.79
N THR A 181 9.72 -20.26 7.38
CA THR A 181 9.18 -19.03 6.78
C THR A 181 10.11 -18.55 5.67
N ASN A 182 9.59 -17.70 4.77
CA ASN A 182 10.37 -17.02 3.73
C ASN A 182 10.65 -15.55 4.09
N VAL A 183 10.54 -15.19 5.35
CA VAL A 183 10.69 -13.80 5.85
C VAL A 183 12.10 -13.24 5.64
N GLY A 184 13.12 -14.09 5.51
CA GLY A 184 14.50 -13.62 5.41
C GLY A 184 15.15 -13.33 6.77
N ASP A 185 16.31 -12.68 6.73
CA ASP A 185 17.14 -12.35 7.88
C ASP A 185 17.07 -10.86 8.25
N TYR A 186 17.94 -10.44 9.19
CA TYR A 186 18.03 -9.05 9.60
C TYR A 186 18.36 -8.08 8.45
N GLU A 187 19.17 -8.52 7.48
CA GLU A 187 19.53 -7.68 6.34
C GLU A 187 18.32 -7.47 5.43
N ASN A 188 17.49 -8.49 5.22
CA ASN A 188 16.21 -8.36 4.51
C ASN A 188 15.30 -7.31 5.19
N THR A 189 15.01 -7.49 6.50
CA THR A 189 14.22 -6.53 7.28
C THR A 189 14.77 -5.10 7.19
N ALA A 190 16.09 -4.94 7.27
CA ALA A 190 16.71 -3.61 7.17
C ALA A 190 16.47 -2.96 5.80
N TRP A 191 16.60 -3.72 4.70
CA TRP A 191 16.30 -3.24 3.36
C TRP A 191 14.82 -2.93 3.18
N ASP A 192 13.91 -3.71 3.72
CA ASP A 192 12.47 -3.46 3.66
C ASP A 192 12.11 -2.14 4.37
N LEU A 193 12.73 -1.85 5.51
CA LEU A 193 12.60 -0.54 6.16
C LEU A 193 13.16 0.61 5.31
N VAL A 194 14.27 0.41 4.59
CA VAL A 194 14.80 1.41 3.64
C VAL A 194 13.81 1.68 2.52
N PHE A 195 13.22 0.63 1.93
CA PHE A 195 12.24 0.77 0.85
C PHE A 195 10.90 1.34 1.35
N ASN A 196 10.50 1.06 2.59
CA ASN A 196 9.38 1.73 3.26
C ASN A 196 9.61 3.25 3.33
N LEU A 197 10.82 3.67 3.70
CA LEU A 197 11.20 5.08 3.74
C LEU A 197 11.18 5.72 2.35
N LEU A 198 11.78 5.07 1.36
CA LEU A 198 11.80 5.56 -0.02
C LEU A 198 10.38 5.75 -0.58
N GLY A 199 9.50 4.76 -0.41
CA GLY A 199 8.10 4.86 -0.80
C GLY A 199 7.37 6.00 -0.12
N SER A 200 7.56 6.14 1.20
CA SER A 200 6.96 7.23 1.99
C SER A 200 7.46 8.62 1.57
N LEU A 201 8.75 8.76 1.26
CA LEU A 201 9.31 10.03 0.76
C LEU A 201 8.81 10.35 -0.65
N CYS A 202 8.70 9.36 -1.53
CA CYS A 202 8.10 9.54 -2.86
C CYS A 202 6.64 10.02 -2.76
N ALA A 203 5.87 9.44 -1.84
CA ALA A 203 4.51 9.87 -1.57
C ALA A 203 4.44 11.31 -1.04
N ALA A 204 5.33 11.69 -0.12
CA ALA A 204 5.42 13.07 0.38
C ALA A 204 5.76 14.07 -0.73
N ALA A 205 6.71 13.74 -1.61
CA ALA A 205 7.05 14.57 -2.77
C ALA A 205 5.85 14.69 -3.74
N TRP A 206 5.11 13.61 -3.96
CA TRP A 206 3.88 13.62 -4.75
C TRP A 206 2.82 14.56 -4.16
N ILE A 207 2.57 14.51 -2.85
CA ILE A 207 1.62 15.40 -2.16
C ILE A 207 1.99 16.87 -2.38
N VAL A 208 3.27 17.23 -2.24
CA VAL A 208 3.74 18.60 -2.50
C VAL A 208 3.49 19.03 -3.93
N ARG A 209 3.82 18.16 -4.90
CA ARG A 209 3.62 18.43 -6.32
C ARG A 209 2.15 18.69 -6.63
N GLN A 210 1.25 17.85 -6.14
CA GLN A 210 -0.18 17.98 -6.35
C GLN A 210 -0.74 19.27 -5.74
N SER A 211 -0.29 19.65 -4.55
CA SER A 211 -0.75 20.88 -3.90
C SER A 211 -0.33 22.15 -4.66
N ARG A 212 0.86 22.13 -5.30
CA ARG A 212 1.36 23.24 -6.13
C ARG A 212 0.57 23.35 -7.43
N SER A 213 0.27 22.25 -8.09
CA SER A 213 -0.53 22.23 -9.32
C SER A 213 -1.93 22.79 -9.09
N ALA A 214 -2.61 22.39 -8.01
CA ALA A 214 -3.91 22.91 -7.65
C ALA A 214 -3.89 24.43 -7.37
N ALA A 215 -2.83 24.95 -6.75
CA ALA A 215 -2.67 26.38 -6.50
C ALA A 215 -2.47 27.19 -7.79
N SER A 216 -1.75 26.64 -8.78
CA SER A 216 -1.53 27.33 -10.07
C SER A 216 -2.80 27.41 -10.92
N GLU A 217 -3.64 26.37 -10.91
CA GLU A 217 -4.93 26.36 -11.63
C GLU A 217 -5.95 27.35 -11.05
N SER A 218 -5.90 27.61 -9.74
CA SER A 218 -6.79 28.58 -9.08
C SER A 218 -6.45 30.04 -9.39
N HIS A 219 -5.25 30.33 -9.92
CA HIS A 219 -4.79 31.67 -10.28
C HIS A 219 -5.07 32.06 -11.73
N TYR A 220 -5.53 31.13 -12.57
CA TYR A 220 -5.90 31.42 -13.97
C TYR A 220 -7.43 31.48 -14.07
N PRO A 221 -8.05 32.69 -14.12
CA PRO A 221 -9.49 32.78 -14.37
C PRO A 221 -9.74 32.21 -15.78
N ARG A 222 -10.65 31.20 -15.85
CA ARG A 222 -11.16 30.75 -17.15
C ARG A 222 -11.77 31.97 -17.84
N THR A 223 -11.12 32.50 -18.84
CA THR A 223 -11.73 33.51 -19.75
C THR A 223 -12.98 32.86 -20.35
N PRO A 224 -14.09 33.61 -20.38
CA PRO A 224 -15.38 33.12 -20.92
C PRO A 224 -15.31 32.76 -22.39
#